data_1a9011c617a51d2225579d505f30ea8a
#
_entry.id   1a9011c617a51d2225579d505f30ea8a
#
_cell.length_a   1.000
_cell.length_b   1.000
_cell.length_c   1.000
_cell.angle_alpha   90.00
_cell.angle_beta   90.00
_cell.angle_gamma   90.00
#
_symmetry.space_group_name_H-M   'P 1'
#
loop_
_entity.id
_entity.type
_entity.pdbx_description
1 polymer ?
#
loop_
_entity_poly.entity_id
_entity_poly.type
_entity_poly.pdbx_seq_one_letter_code
_entity_poly.pdbx_strand_id
1 'polypeptide(L)'
;HQLDELGIAVNASYRNRGLKLHGYGGDITAPWPETYPSQVGTALPRYRFDALLADAAREAGATLLTGTPATDPVLESNRVTSFRVGEATVHAKWIIVADGVRSTFGKKLGRTWHREEVYGIAARSYASSTHATEPWMHSHVELKDEEGEVQPGYGWIFPLGPELGQVNIGLGALSTAQRPAKINTKKLLEFYAAQQRPEWGLGEIEHVTSALLPMGGAVSNVAGANWMIIGDAAACINPLNGEGIDYGLETAALAVNLLGPKDFTLAWPAVLREHYGESFLLARTAARLLTYPQFLPLAGPLALRGPIGRILMPAAARLMGNLITDDDR
;
A
#
# COMPACT_ATOMS: atom_id res chain seq x y z
N HIS A 1 14.08 -0.80 -8.51
CA HIS A 1 13.94 -0.95 -9.97
C HIS A 1 13.30 0.30 -10.59
N GLN A 2 12.02 0.62 -10.36
CA GLN A 2 11.36 1.80 -10.97
C GLN A 2 12.05 3.12 -10.62
N LEU A 3 12.51 3.30 -9.38
CA LEU A 3 13.25 4.49 -8.98
C LEU A 3 14.61 4.58 -9.68
N ASP A 4 15.29 3.44 -9.84
CA ASP A 4 16.57 3.38 -10.55
C ASP A 4 16.39 3.72 -12.03
N GLU A 5 15.34 3.20 -12.67
CA GLU A 5 14.98 3.53 -14.07
C GLU A 5 14.66 5.02 -14.26
N LEU A 6 14.07 5.66 -13.23
CA LEU A 6 13.80 7.09 -13.23
C LEU A 6 15.03 7.93 -12.83
N GLY A 7 16.15 7.30 -12.47
CA GLY A 7 17.34 8.00 -11.98
C GLY A 7 17.15 8.64 -10.61
N ILE A 8 16.16 8.19 -9.83
CA ILE A 8 15.82 8.76 -8.53
C ILE A 8 16.58 8.03 -7.44
N ALA A 9 17.60 8.67 -6.88
CA ALA A 9 18.37 8.13 -5.76
C ALA A 9 17.66 8.38 -4.43
N VAL A 10 17.34 7.32 -3.70
CA VAL A 10 16.85 7.42 -2.33
C VAL A 10 18.03 7.45 -1.37
N ASN A 11 18.46 8.65 -1.01
CA ASN A 11 19.53 8.87 -0.03
C ASN A 11 18.97 8.80 1.38
N ALA A 12 18.80 7.58 1.91
CA ALA A 12 18.42 7.36 3.30
C ALA A 12 19.60 6.82 4.09
N SER A 13 19.85 7.39 5.28
CA SER A 13 20.89 6.94 6.20
C SER A 13 20.56 5.59 6.83
N TYR A 14 19.27 5.28 6.96
CA TYR A 14 18.78 4.02 7.50
C TYR A 14 18.70 2.94 6.41
N ARG A 15 19.17 1.74 6.77
CA ARG A 15 19.07 0.54 5.94
C ARG A 15 18.51 -0.60 6.77
N ASN A 16 17.48 -1.28 6.26
CA ASN A 16 16.94 -2.49 6.86
C ASN A 16 17.33 -3.73 6.08
N ARG A 17 17.33 -4.87 6.77
CA ARG A 17 17.80 -6.17 6.25
C ARG A 17 16.65 -7.10 5.85
N GLY A 18 15.40 -6.75 6.17
CA GLY A 18 14.25 -7.59 5.92
C GLY A 18 13.13 -7.36 6.93
N LEU A 19 12.28 -8.35 7.05
CA LEU A 19 11.12 -8.36 7.91
C LEU A 19 11.31 -9.31 9.11
N LYS A 20 10.75 -8.93 10.26
CA LYS A 20 10.47 -9.81 11.39
C LYS A 20 8.97 -9.92 11.59
N LEU A 21 8.46 -11.13 11.64
CA LEU A 21 7.07 -11.43 11.91
C LEU A 21 6.94 -11.97 13.33
N HIS A 22 6.04 -11.37 14.12
CA HIS A 22 5.79 -11.71 15.51
C HIS A 22 4.33 -12.13 15.71
N GLY A 23 4.10 -13.12 16.55
CA GLY A 23 2.74 -13.48 16.95
C GLY A 23 2.61 -14.95 17.33
N TYR A 24 1.53 -15.28 18.01
CA TYR A 24 1.20 -16.63 18.44
C TYR A 24 2.33 -17.33 19.20
N GLY A 25 3.23 -16.55 19.84
CA GLY A 25 4.39 -17.03 20.59
C GLY A 25 5.52 -17.58 19.72
N GLY A 26 5.62 -17.14 18.48
CA GLY A 26 6.72 -17.43 17.57
C GLY A 26 7.21 -16.16 16.87
N ASP A 27 8.46 -16.19 16.43
CA ASP A 27 9.12 -15.14 15.68
C ASP A 27 9.78 -15.72 14.43
N ILE A 28 9.64 -15.05 13.32
CA ILE A 28 10.26 -15.42 12.05
C ILE A 28 10.98 -14.22 11.48
N THR A 29 12.22 -14.43 11.07
CA THR A 29 13.04 -13.43 10.37
C THR A 29 13.13 -13.81 8.91
N ALA A 30 12.78 -12.87 8.03
CA ALA A 30 12.83 -12.99 6.58
C ALA A 30 13.75 -11.89 6.02
N PRO A 31 15.03 -12.20 5.73
CA PRO A 31 15.92 -11.26 5.07
C PRO A 31 15.45 -10.97 3.64
N TRP A 32 15.82 -9.79 3.12
CA TRP A 32 15.59 -9.49 1.71
C TRP A 32 16.28 -10.52 0.82
N PRO A 33 15.67 -10.91 -0.31
CA PRO A 33 16.26 -11.89 -1.21
C PRO A 33 17.63 -11.46 -1.74
N GLU A 34 18.54 -12.42 -1.89
CA GLU A 34 19.89 -12.18 -2.47
C GLU A 34 19.83 -11.68 -3.92
N THR A 35 18.74 -11.94 -4.62
CA THR A 35 18.48 -11.42 -5.97
C THR A 35 18.24 -9.92 -6.01
N TYR A 36 18.01 -9.27 -4.86
CA TYR A 36 17.88 -7.83 -4.78
C TYR A 36 19.25 -7.16 -4.90
N PRO A 37 19.44 -6.21 -5.81
CA PRO A 37 20.77 -5.65 -6.12
C PRO A 37 21.52 -5.07 -4.91
N SER A 38 20.78 -4.55 -3.93
CA SER A 38 21.36 -3.95 -2.73
C SER A 38 21.27 -4.83 -1.47
N GLN A 39 20.45 -5.89 -1.47
CA GLN A 39 20.14 -6.75 -0.32
C GLN A 39 19.71 -5.98 0.94
N VAL A 40 19.37 -4.73 0.77
CA VAL A 40 18.93 -3.82 1.85
C VAL A 40 17.77 -2.97 1.37
N GLY A 41 16.81 -2.77 2.25
CA GLY A 41 15.70 -1.85 2.08
C GLY A 41 15.93 -0.54 2.83
N THR A 42 14.98 0.35 2.73
CA THR A 42 14.89 1.55 3.56
C THR A 42 13.45 1.87 3.87
N ALA A 43 13.23 2.69 4.89
CA ALA A 43 11.94 3.28 5.18
C ALA A 43 12.09 4.79 5.19
N LEU A 44 11.19 5.47 4.49
CA LEU A 44 11.12 6.93 4.45
C LEU A 44 9.73 7.41 4.85
N PRO A 45 9.63 8.52 5.59
CA PRO A 45 8.36 9.19 5.76
C PRO A 45 7.79 9.62 4.41
N ARG A 46 6.48 9.44 4.23
CA ARG A 46 5.80 9.75 2.97
C ARG A 46 6.00 11.20 2.51
N TYR A 47 6.04 12.16 3.44
CA TYR A 47 6.28 13.55 3.08
C TYR A 47 7.65 13.78 2.43
N ARG A 48 8.69 13.00 2.82
CA ARG A 48 10.02 13.06 2.17
C ARG A 48 10.02 12.32 0.85
N PHE A 49 9.43 11.13 0.82
CA PHE A 49 9.38 10.31 -0.38
C PHE A 49 8.55 10.96 -1.49
N ASP A 50 7.35 11.46 -1.16
CA ASP A 50 6.48 12.12 -2.12
C ASP A 50 7.08 13.43 -2.65
N ALA A 51 7.79 14.20 -1.79
CA ALA A 51 8.51 15.39 -2.21
C ALA A 51 9.65 15.06 -3.18
N LEU A 52 10.41 13.99 -2.91
CA LEU A 52 11.49 13.51 -3.81
C LEU A 52 10.96 13.21 -5.21
N LEU A 53 9.82 12.51 -5.31
CA LEU A 53 9.20 12.19 -6.60
C LEU A 53 8.67 13.46 -7.30
N ALA A 54 8.07 14.37 -6.55
CA ALA A 54 7.56 15.63 -7.09
C ALA A 54 8.68 16.54 -7.60
N ASP A 55 9.79 16.60 -6.89
CA ASP A 55 10.96 17.39 -7.30
C ASP A 55 11.60 16.78 -8.56
N ALA A 56 11.78 15.46 -8.63
CA ALA A 56 12.25 14.78 -9.82
C ALA A 56 11.35 15.04 -11.05
N ALA A 57 10.03 15.04 -10.86
CA ALA A 57 9.11 15.38 -11.94
C ALA A 57 9.28 16.84 -12.41
N ARG A 58 9.50 17.79 -11.49
CA ARG A 58 9.76 19.19 -11.83
C ARG A 58 11.08 19.35 -12.57
N GLU A 59 12.13 18.69 -12.13
CA GLU A 59 13.42 18.67 -12.81
C GLU A 59 13.34 18.08 -14.21
N ALA A 60 12.46 17.10 -14.43
CA ALA A 60 12.14 16.55 -15.74
C ALA A 60 11.23 17.48 -16.59
N GLY A 61 10.86 18.66 -16.10
CA GLY A 61 10.09 19.67 -16.82
C GLY A 61 8.58 19.67 -16.57
N ALA A 62 8.08 18.90 -15.61
CA ALA A 62 6.67 18.93 -15.26
C ALA A 62 6.31 20.21 -14.49
N THR A 63 5.15 20.80 -14.82
CA THR A 63 4.57 21.90 -14.04
C THR A 63 3.77 21.34 -12.87
N LEU A 64 4.18 21.65 -11.66
CA LEU A 64 3.51 21.23 -10.43
C LEU A 64 2.65 22.35 -9.86
N LEU A 65 1.34 22.13 -9.78
CA LEU A 65 0.36 23.04 -9.19
C LEU A 65 -0.10 22.48 -7.83
N THR A 66 0.54 22.91 -6.76
CA THR A 66 0.20 22.48 -5.39
C THR A 66 -1.01 23.26 -4.86
N GLY A 67 -1.77 22.63 -3.95
CA GLY A 67 -2.95 23.25 -3.33
C GLY A 67 -4.12 23.53 -4.28
N THR A 68 -4.05 23.04 -5.52
CA THR A 68 -5.05 23.34 -6.55
C THR A 68 -5.64 22.03 -7.09
N PRO A 69 -6.80 21.58 -6.60
CA PRO A 69 -7.41 20.34 -7.04
C PRO A 69 -7.94 20.44 -8.48
N ALA A 70 -7.78 19.36 -9.23
CA ALA A 70 -8.51 19.16 -10.48
C ALA A 70 -9.94 18.71 -10.19
N THR A 71 -10.92 19.39 -10.78
CA THR A 71 -12.35 19.15 -10.54
C THR A 71 -13.15 19.21 -11.83
N ASP A 72 -14.41 18.85 -11.76
CA ASP A 72 -15.45 19.08 -12.76
C ASP A 72 -15.07 18.66 -14.19
N PRO A 73 -14.73 17.37 -14.40
CA PRO A 73 -14.49 16.85 -15.73
C PRO A 73 -15.76 16.91 -16.57
N VAL A 74 -15.63 17.40 -17.79
CA VAL A 74 -16.68 17.37 -18.82
C VAL A 74 -16.42 16.18 -19.73
N LEU A 75 -17.37 15.25 -19.78
CA LEU A 75 -17.29 14.03 -20.55
C LEU A 75 -18.20 14.10 -21.80
N GLU A 76 -17.62 13.79 -22.95
CA GLU A 76 -18.34 13.58 -24.21
C GLU A 76 -17.88 12.25 -24.82
N SER A 77 -18.80 11.32 -25.03
CA SER A 77 -18.49 9.97 -25.55
C SER A 77 -17.33 9.29 -24.84
N ASN A 78 -17.35 9.29 -23.49
CA ASN A 78 -16.31 8.74 -22.62
C ASN A 78 -14.91 9.39 -22.77
N ARG A 79 -14.86 10.59 -23.33
CA ARG A 79 -13.67 11.44 -23.45
C ARG A 79 -13.81 12.64 -22.53
N VAL A 80 -12.79 12.94 -21.76
CA VAL A 80 -12.73 14.21 -21.03
C VAL A 80 -12.28 15.30 -21.98
N THR A 81 -13.16 16.25 -22.25
CA THR A 81 -12.90 17.38 -23.16
C THR A 81 -12.30 18.56 -22.41
N SER A 82 -12.67 18.75 -21.14
CA SER A 82 -12.11 19.76 -20.25
C SER A 82 -12.33 19.40 -18.79
N PHE A 83 -11.61 20.06 -17.90
CA PHE A 83 -11.79 20.00 -16.45
C PHE A 83 -11.33 21.32 -15.80
N ARG A 84 -11.66 21.51 -14.53
CA ARG A 84 -11.28 22.71 -13.79
C ARG A 84 -10.01 22.48 -12.97
N VAL A 85 -9.14 23.49 -12.93
CA VAL A 85 -7.99 23.60 -12.03
C VAL A 85 -8.04 25.00 -11.40
N GLY A 86 -8.55 25.07 -10.18
CA GLY A 86 -8.95 26.35 -9.59
C GLY A 86 -10.04 27.03 -10.44
N GLU A 87 -9.78 28.27 -10.88
CA GLU A 87 -10.70 29.00 -11.76
C GLU A 87 -10.49 28.73 -13.25
N ALA A 88 -9.38 28.13 -13.62
CA ALA A 88 -9.04 27.85 -15.01
C ALA A 88 -9.75 26.61 -15.55
N THR A 89 -10.15 26.68 -16.83
CA THR A 89 -10.57 25.52 -17.61
C THR A 89 -9.36 24.97 -18.34
N VAL A 90 -9.07 23.69 -18.16
CA VAL A 90 -7.93 23.01 -18.76
C VAL A 90 -8.41 21.98 -19.77
N HIS A 91 -7.72 21.92 -20.90
CA HIS A 91 -7.87 20.91 -21.94
C HIS A 91 -6.59 20.10 -22.01
N ALA A 92 -6.69 18.77 -22.00
CA ALA A 92 -5.53 17.89 -22.06
C ALA A 92 -5.74 16.79 -23.11
N LYS A 93 -4.66 16.45 -23.79
CA LYS A 93 -4.67 15.35 -24.76
C LYS A 93 -4.90 14.01 -24.07
N TRP A 94 -4.22 13.80 -22.94
CA TRP A 94 -4.32 12.62 -22.09
C TRP A 94 -4.44 13.02 -20.64
N ILE A 95 -5.12 12.22 -19.84
CA ILE A 95 -5.32 12.47 -18.43
C ILE A 95 -5.00 11.20 -17.66
N ILE A 96 -4.05 11.28 -16.73
CA ILE A 96 -3.73 10.22 -15.78
C ILE A 96 -4.28 10.62 -14.41
N VAL A 97 -5.20 9.82 -13.88
CA VAL A 97 -5.83 10.05 -12.58
C VAL A 97 -5.12 9.20 -11.52
N ALA A 98 -4.37 9.87 -10.66
CA ALA A 98 -3.57 9.27 -9.58
C ALA A 98 -3.96 9.87 -8.22
N ASP A 99 -5.26 10.14 -8.00
CA ASP A 99 -5.80 10.89 -6.87
C ASP A 99 -6.09 10.00 -5.62
N GLY A 100 -5.47 8.82 -5.57
CA GLY A 100 -5.41 7.94 -4.41
C GLY A 100 -6.73 7.22 -4.10
N VAL A 101 -6.81 6.60 -2.94
CA VAL A 101 -7.91 5.70 -2.54
C VAL A 101 -9.30 6.34 -2.60
N ARG A 102 -9.39 7.64 -2.33
CA ARG A 102 -10.67 8.38 -2.37
C ARG A 102 -11.12 8.66 -3.79
N SER A 103 -10.19 8.88 -4.69
CA SER A 103 -10.37 9.13 -6.13
C SER A 103 -11.59 10.00 -6.43
N THR A 104 -11.55 11.25 -5.97
CA THR A 104 -12.68 12.18 -6.13
C THR A 104 -12.91 12.54 -7.59
N PHE A 105 -11.84 12.71 -8.34
CA PHE A 105 -11.91 12.94 -9.78
C PHE A 105 -12.34 11.67 -10.52
N GLY A 106 -11.76 10.49 -10.17
CA GLY A 106 -12.14 9.22 -10.75
C GLY A 106 -13.62 8.87 -10.55
N LYS A 107 -14.23 9.21 -9.40
CA LYS A 107 -15.67 9.04 -9.17
C LYS A 107 -16.51 9.87 -10.13
N LYS A 108 -16.10 11.08 -10.47
CA LYS A 108 -16.77 11.93 -11.47
C LYS A 108 -16.65 11.34 -12.88
N LEU A 109 -15.63 10.54 -13.14
CA LEU A 109 -15.45 9.76 -14.38
C LEU A 109 -16.23 8.44 -14.39
N GLY A 110 -16.95 8.12 -13.31
CA GLY A 110 -17.75 6.91 -13.19
C GLY A 110 -17.03 5.75 -12.49
N ARG A 111 -15.84 5.96 -11.89
CA ARG A 111 -15.16 4.94 -11.10
C ARG A 111 -16.08 4.40 -10.00
N THR A 112 -16.23 3.09 -9.95
CA THR A 112 -17.08 2.40 -8.96
C THR A 112 -16.23 1.46 -8.11
N TRP A 113 -16.36 1.55 -6.80
CA TRP A 113 -15.73 0.64 -5.85
C TRP A 113 -16.66 -0.50 -5.46
N HIS A 114 -16.19 -1.74 -5.60
CA HIS A 114 -16.90 -2.98 -5.27
C HIS A 114 -16.59 -3.39 -3.82
N ARG A 115 -17.42 -2.95 -2.88
CA ARG A 115 -17.23 -3.20 -1.44
C ARG A 115 -17.57 -4.62 -0.97
N GLU A 116 -18.16 -5.43 -1.81
CA GLU A 116 -18.33 -6.87 -1.62
C GLU A 116 -17.00 -7.63 -1.69
N GLU A 117 -16.01 -7.07 -2.37
CA GLU A 117 -14.65 -7.56 -2.35
C GLU A 117 -13.94 -7.20 -1.04
N VAL A 118 -12.79 -7.88 -0.78
CA VAL A 118 -11.98 -7.57 0.38
C VAL A 118 -11.35 -6.17 0.25
N TYR A 119 -11.35 -5.43 1.35
CA TYR A 119 -10.71 -4.13 1.44
C TYR A 119 -9.98 -3.97 2.78
N GLY A 120 -8.99 -3.10 2.82
CA GLY A 120 -8.25 -2.77 4.02
C GLY A 120 -8.85 -1.59 4.77
N ILE A 121 -8.70 -1.62 6.10
CA ILE A 121 -8.90 -0.48 6.98
C ILE A 121 -7.58 -0.29 7.70
N ALA A 122 -6.91 0.85 7.51
CA ALA A 122 -5.60 1.08 8.09
C ALA A 122 -5.53 2.40 8.85
N ALA A 123 -4.68 2.45 9.87
CA ALA A 123 -4.25 3.68 10.52
C ALA A 123 -2.76 3.64 10.77
N ARG A 124 -2.10 4.78 10.69
CA ARG A 124 -0.68 4.94 10.97
C ARG A 124 -0.36 6.27 11.63
N SER A 125 0.77 6.28 12.31
CA SER A 125 1.36 7.46 12.90
C SER A 125 2.89 7.35 12.89
N TYR A 126 3.55 8.36 13.44
CA TYR A 126 4.97 8.37 13.75
C TYR A 126 5.14 8.57 15.25
N ALA A 127 6.18 7.95 15.82
CA ALA A 127 6.56 8.14 17.21
C ALA A 127 8.08 8.19 17.33
N SER A 128 8.61 8.95 18.29
CA SER A 128 10.00 8.79 18.69
C SER A 128 10.24 7.39 19.25
N SER A 129 11.45 6.85 19.05
CA SER A 129 11.80 5.52 19.56
C SER A 129 13.28 5.42 19.86
N THR A 130 13.62 4.79 20.98
CA THR A 130 15.01 4.43 21.30
C THR A 130 15.58 3.35 20.38
N HIS A 131 14.70 2.66 19.63
CA HIS A 131 15.04 1.59 18.67
C HIS A 131 14.82 2.02 17.20
N ALA A 132 14.90 3.31 16.93
CA ALA A 132 14.75 3.86 15.56
C ALA A 132 15.81 3.37 14.57
N THR A 133 16.88 2.72 15.07
CA THR A 133 17.99 2.16 14.26
C THR A 133 17.95 0.64 14.15
N GLU A 134 16.91 -0.02 14.70
CA GLU A 134 16.73 -1.48 14.58
C GLU A 134 16.76 -1.88 13.10
N PRO A 135 17.61 -2.85 12.68
CA PRO A 135 17.85 -3.13 11.26
C PRO A 135 16.75 -3.98 10.59
N TRP A 136 15.61 -4.17 11.23
CA TRP A 136 14.50 -4.95 10.70
C TRP A 136 13.20 -4.14 10.74
N MET A 137 12.33 -4.39 9.76
CA MET A 137 10.94 -3.96 9.81
C MET A 137 10.13 -5.02 10.56
N HIS A 138 9.32 -4.62 11.52
CA HIS A 138 8.56 -5.52 12.37
C HIS A 138 7.09 -5.52 12.01
N SER A 139 6.49 -6.71 11.93
CA SER A 139 5.06 -6.93 11.70
C SER A 139 4.51 -7.88 12.74
N HIS A 140 3.49 -7.46 13.47
CA HIS A 140 2.82 -8.21 14.52
C HIS A 140 1.51 -8.77 13.97
N VAL A 141 1.51 -10.04 13.58
CA VAL A 141 0.38 -10.69 12.89
C VAL A 141 -0.68 -11.26 13.83
N GLU A 142 -0.47 -11.15 15.14
CA GLU A 142 -1.47 -11.39 16.19
C GLU A 142 -1.95 -10.05 16.74
N LEU A 143 -2.70 -9.30 15.92
CA LEU A 143 -3.26 -8.01 16.32
C LEU A 143 -4.49 -8.24 17.19
N LYS A 144 -4.43 -7.83 18.45
CA LYS A 144 -5.54 -7.91 19.42
C LYS A 144 -6.10 -6.53 19.73
N ASP A 145 -7.41 -6.46 19.95
CA ASP A 145 -8.06 -5.29 20.52
C ASP A 145 -8.01 -5.27 22.06
N GLU A 146 -8.66 -4.27 22.68
CA GLU A 146 -8.69 -4.11 24.13
C GLU A 146 -9.42 -5.27 24.84
N GLU A 147 -10.35 -5.94 24.18
CA GLU A 147 -11.07 -7.10 24.65
C GLU A 147 -10.28 -8.41 24.49
N GLY A 148 -9.13 -8.36 23.81
CA GLY A 148 -8.26 -9.51 23.54
C GLY A 148 -8.66 -10.30 22.30
N GLU A 149 -9.62 -9.84 21.52
CA GLU A 149 -10.06 -10.49 20.29
C GLU A 149 -9.05 -10.26 19.15
N VAL A 150 -8.70 -11.33 18.44
CA VAL A 150 -7.77 -11.27 17.32
C VAL A 150 -8.45 -10.64 16.11
N GLN A 151 -7.87 -9.56 15.63
CA GLN A 151 -8.34 -8.85 14.43
C GLN A 151 -7.73 -9.44 13.16
N PRO A 152 -8.45 -9.45 12.03
CA PRO A 152 -7.98 -10.01 10.75
C PRO A 152 -6.99 -9.05 10.08
N GLY A 153 -5.81 -8.91 10.64
CA GLY A 153 -4.82 -7.96 10.18
C GLY A 153 -3.50 -8.05 10.94
N TYR A 154 -2.73 -6.99 10.88
CA TYR A 154 -1.44 -6.90 11.55
C TYR A 154 -1.11 -5.46 11.97
N GLY A 155 -0.28 -5.34 13.01
CA GLY A 155 0.39 -4.11 13.37
C GLY A 155 1.80 -4.08 12.78
N TRP A 156 2.36 -2.90 12.58
CA TRP A 156 3.74 -2.74 12.13
C TRP A 156 4.49 -1.66 12.89
N ILE A 157 5.81 -1.84 12.98
CA ILE A 157 6.77 -0.84 13.42
C ILE A 157 7.95 -0.86 12.46
N PHE A 158 8.13 0.23 11.72
CA PHE A 158 9.20 0.39 10.74
C PHE A 158 10.14 1.49 11.19
N PRO A 159 11.36 1.15 11.61
CA PRO A 159 12.38 2.13 11.99
C PRO A 159 12.71 3.09 10.85
N LEU A 160 12.95 4.35 11.17
CA LEU A 160 13.24 5.41 10.20
C LEU A 160 14.68 5.94 10.28
N GLY A 161 15.49 5.30 11.12
CA GLY A 161 16.90 5.60 11.25
C GLY A 161 17.26 6.67 12.28
N PRO A 162 18.57 6.86 12.48
CA PRO A 162 19.10 7.75 13.54
C PRO A 162 18.84 9.22 13.26
N GLU A 163 18.73 9.63 12.01
CA GLU A 163 18.49 11.02 11.63
C GLU A 163 17.15 11.54 12.15
N LEU A 164 16.13 10.69 12.09
CA LEU A 164 14.78 11.02 12.56
C LEU A 164 14.54 10.62 14.01
N GLY A 165 15.21 9.58 14.50
CA GLY A 165 14.97 9.03 15.83
C GLY A 165 13.53 8.52 16.01
N GLN A 166 12.86 8.16 14.93
CA GLN A 166 11.44 7.83 14.88
C GLN A 166 11.20 6.45 14.27
N VAL A 167 10.01 5.94 14.50
CA VAL A 167 9.43 4.79 13.80
C VAL A 167 8.12 5.19 13.14
N ASN A 168 7.79 4.55 12.01
CA ASN A 168 6.45 4.52 11.47
C ASN A 168 5.72 3.37 12.15
N ILE A 169 4.70 3.68 12.92
CA ILE A 169 3.85 2.70 13.61
C ILE A 169 2.45 2.72 13.04
N GLY A 170 1.87 1.55 12.81
CA GLY A 170 0.53 1.48 12.29
C GLY A 170 -0.09 0.09 12.42
N LEU A 171 -1.30 -0.01 11.94
CA LEU A 171 -2.03 -1.26 11.81
C LEU A 171 -2.96 -1.25 10.61
N GLY A 172 -3.25 -2.43 10.12
CA GLY A 172 -4.25 -2.66 9.10
C GLY A 172 -5.08 -3.89 9.42
N ALA A 173 -6.36 -3.85 9.07
CA ALA A 173 -7.25 -4.99 9.18
C ALA A 173 -8.03 -5.16 7.88
N LEU A 174 -8.33 -6.41 7.55
CA LEU A 174 -9.13 -6.79 6.40
C LEU A 174 -10.62 -6.74 6.73
N SER A 175 -11.41 -6.38 5.75
CA SER A 175 -12.86 -6.25 5.89
C SER A 175 -13.55 -6.65 4.59
N THR A 176 -14.78 -7.12 4.69
CA THR A 176 -15.71 -7.29 3.57
C THR A 176 -17.08 -6.77 3.98
N ALA A 177 -17.98 -6.52 3.04
CA ALA A 177 -19.35 -6.13 3.36
C ALA A 177 -20.08 -7.18 4.23
N GLN A 178 -19.75 -8.47 4.06
CA GLN A 178 -20.35 -9.59 4.82
C GLN A 178 -19.69 -9.79 6.20
N ARG A 179 -18.42 -9.47 6.34
CA ARG A 179 -17.62 -9.57 7.56
C ARG A 179 -16.88 -8.25 7.78
N PRO A 180 -17.59 -7.19 8.15
CA PRO A 180 -16.97 -5.91 8.42
C PRO A 180 -16.11 -5.98 9.67
N ALA A 181 -14.88 -5.51 9.57
CA ALA A 181 -14.03 -5.28 10.74
C ALA A 181 -14.67 -4.14 11.56
N LYS A 182 -15.19 -4.48 12.74
CA LYS A 182 -15.85 -3.53 13.64
C LYS A 182 -14.83 -2.84 14.56
N ILE A 183 -13.81 -2.22 13.97
CA ILE A 183 -12.72 -1.59 14.71
C ILE A 183 -12.75 -0.06 14.57
N ASN A 184 -12.43 0.61 15.65
CA ASN A 184 -12.01 2.00 15.62
C ASN A 184 -10.49 2.03 15.46
N THR A 185 -10.01 2.28 14.24
CA THR A 185 -8.58 2.19 13.91
C THR A 185 -7.72 3.13 14.73
N LYS A 186 -8.23 4.30 15.14
CA LYS A 186 -7.50 5.24 15.98
C LYS A 186 -7.30 4.66 17.39
N LYS A 187 -8.36 4.21 18.03
CA LYS A 187 -8.29 3.57 19.37
C LYS A 187 -7.40 2.33 19.35
N LEU A 188 -7.56 1.50 18.32
CA LEU A 188 -6.76 0.29 18.18
C LEU A 188 -5.28 0.61 17.98
N LEU A 189 -4.94 1.69 17.25
CA LEU A 189 -3.56 2.13 17.10
C LEU A 189 -2.98 2.69 18.41
N GLU A 190 -3.77 3.44 19.17
CA GLU A 190 -3.38 3.94 20.49
C GLU A 190 -3.09 2.77 21.44
N PHE A 191 -3.97 1.76 21.45
CA PHE A 191 -3.81 0.54 22.25
C PHE A 191 -2.58 -0.27 21.82
N TYR A 192 -2.41 -0.50 20.53
CA TYR A 192 -1.23 -1.19 19.98
C TYR A 192 0.07 -0.46 20.31
N ALA A 193 0.11 0.86 20.17
CA ALA A 193 1.27 1.67 20.53
C ALA A 193 1.58 1.58 22.04
N ALA A 194 0.55 1.58 22.89
CA ALA A 194 0.72 1.41 24.33
C ALA A 194 1.32 0.05 24.70
N GLN A 195 0.89 -1.02 24.02
CA GLN A 195 1.47 -2.37 24.19
C GLN A 195 2.94 -2.44 23.77
N GLN A 196 3.31 -1.76 22.69
CA GLN A 196 4.66 -1.77 22.14
C GLN A 196 5.62 -0.78 22.83
N ARG A 197 5.08 0.18 23.59
CA ARG A 197 5.85 1.24 24.23
C ARG A 197 7.01 0.75 25.10
N PRO A 198 6.86 -0.27 25.97
CA PRO A 198 7.97 -0.74 26.81
C PRO A 198 9.14 -1.31 26.01
N GLU A 199 8.85 -2.08 24.97
CA GLU A 199 9.86 -2.75 24.15
C GLU A 199 10.57 -1.77 23.20
N TRP A 200 9.82 -0.85 22.61
CA TRP A 200 10.34 0.06 21.60
C TRP A 200 10.76 1.44 22.12
N GLY A 201 10.56 1.70 23.42
CA GLY A 201 10.79 3.02 23.99
C GLY A 201 10.02 4.11 23.24
N LEU A 202 8.74 3.83 22.92
CA LEU A 202 7.93 4.74 22.11
C LEU A 202 7.52 5.98 22.89
N GLY A 203 7.68 7.14 22.27
CA GLY A 203 7.00 8.36 22.68
C GLY A 203 5.51 8.36 22.34
N GLU A 204 4.88 9.52 22.43
CA GLU A 204 3.49 9.66 22.02
C GLU A 204 3.36 9.55 20.49
N ILE A 205 2.24 8.97 20.05
CA ILE A 205 1.89 8.93 18.63
C ILE A 205 1.21 10.25 18.24
N GLU A 206 1.63 10.82 17.12
CA GLU A 206 1.13 12.10 16.65
C GLU A 206 0.55 11.98 15.25
N HIS A 207 -0.44 12.83 14.95
CA HIS A 207 -1.00 12.94 13.59
C HIS A 207 -1.45 11.61 12.98
N VAL A 208 -2.33 10.88 13.71
CA VAL A 208 -2.91 9.61 13.21
C VAL A 208 -3.66 9.86 11.91
N THR A 209 -3.24 9.17 10.86
CA THR A 209 -3.95 9.13 9.58
C THR A 209 -4.61 7.77 9.38
N SER A 210 -5.80 7.74 8.82
CA SER A 210 -6.53 6.51 8.51
C SER A 210 -7.13 6.53 7.12
N ALA A 211 -7.26 5.35 6.52
CA ALA A 211 -7.86 5.18 5.20
C ALA A 211 -8.59 3.85 5.08
N LEU A 212 -9.61 3.85 4.21
CA LEU A 212 -10.18 2.64 3.64
C LEU A 212 -9.48 2.38 2.31
N LEU A 213 -8.98 1.18 2.13
CA LEU A 213 -8.14 0.79 1.00
C LEU A 213 -8.91 -0.18 0.08
N PRO A 214 -9.48 0.26 -1.05
CA PRO A 214 -9.89 -0.66 -2.09
C PRO A 214 -8.65 -1.38 -2.63
N MET A 215 -8.65 -2.71 -2.65
CA MET A 215 -7.46 -3.50 -2.94
C MET A 215 -7.72 -4.50 -4.07
N GLY A 216 -6.65 -5.01 -4.68
CA GLY A 216 -6.69 -6.11 -5.64
C GLY A 216 -7.55 -5.83 -6.87
N GLY A 217 -7.58 -4.59 -7.35
CA GLY A 217 -8.37 -4.20 -8.51
C GLY A 217 -9.88 -4.16 -8.26
N ALA A 218 -10.34 -4.01 -7.00
CA ALA A 218 -11.77 -4.00 -6.63
C ALA A 218 -12.51 -2.72 -7.07
N VAL A 219 -12.20 -2.21 -8.26
CA VAL A 219 -12.87 -1.05 -8.88
C VAL A 219 -13.12 -1.31 -10.36
N SER A 220 -14.13 -0.65 -10.90
CA SER A 220 -14.44 -0.65 -12.34
C SER A 220 -14.46 0.78 -12.89
N ASN A 221 -14.58 0.90 -14.20
CA ASN A 221 -14.51 2.16 -14.93
C ASN A 221 -13.20 2.92 -14.64
N VAL A 222 -12.08 2.25 -14.94
CA VAL A 222 -10.73 2.78 -14.69
C VAL A 222 -10.11 3.45 -15.93
N ALA A 223 -10.84 3.56 -17.02
CA ALA A 223 -10.37 4.22 -18.25
C ALA A 223 -11.51 4.71 -19.14
N GLY A 224 -11.19 5.65 -19.99
CA GLY A 224 -12.01 6.13 -21.08
C GLY A 224 -11.18 6.46 -22.31
N ALA A 225 -11.75 7.21 -23.24
CA ALA A 225 -11.12 7.45 -24.54
C ALA A 225 -9.74 8.17 -24.45
N ASN A 226 -9.52 9.01 -23.43
CA ASN A 226 -8.27 9.74 -23.26
C ASN A 226 -7.81 9.82 -21.80
N TRP A 227 -8.34 8.99 -20.92
CA TRP A 227 -7.99 9.00 -19.52
C TRP A 227 -7.80 7.59 -18.96
N MET A 228 -6.91 7.46 -17.98
CA MET A 228 -6.60 6.23 -17.25
C MET A 228 -6.50 6.54 -15.76
N ILE A 229 -7.00 5.64 -14.91
CA ILE A 229 -6.85 5.69 -13.45
C ILE A 229 -5.75 4.70 -13.06
N ILE A 230 -4.83 5.12 -12.18
CA ILE A 230 -3.65 4.33 -11.78
C ILE A 230 -3.51 4.23 -10.26
N GLY A 231 -2.61 3.37 -9.80
CA GLY A 231 -2.25 3.21 -8.40
C GLY A 231 -3.43 2.92 -7.49
N ASP A 232 -3.45 3.50 -6.31
CA ASP A 232 -4.51 3.34 -5.31
C ASP A 232 -5.89 3.74 -5.84
N ALA A 233 -5.95 4.71 -6.75
CA ALA A 233 -7.20 5.11 -7.38
C ALA A 233 -7.78 4.00 -8.26
N ALA A 234 -6.93 3.16 -8.86
CA ALA A 234 -7.32 1.95 -9.59
C ALA A 234 -7.42 0.70 -8.68
N ALA A 235 -7.32 0.87 -7.35
CA ALA A 235 -7.23 -0.23 -6.38
C ALA A 235 -6.05 -1.20 -6.64
N CYS A 236 -4.98 -0.71 -7.26
CA CYS A 236 -3.74 -1.46 -7.44
C CYS A 236 -2.96 -1.45 -6.12
N ILE A 237 -3.48 -2.20 -5.15
CA ILE A 237 -2.96 -2.38 -3.80
C ILE A 237 -3.00 -3.89 -3.51
N ASN A 238 -1.93 -4.42 -2.94
CA ASN A 238 -1.86 -5.82 -2.58
C ASN A 238 -2.91 -6.17 -1.51
N PRO A 239 -3.79 -7.14 -1.76
CA PRO A 239 -4.87 -7.50 -0.83
C PRO A 239 -4.41 -8.12 0.50
N LEU A 240 -3.18 -8.63 0.58
CA LEU A 240 -2.68 -9.31 1.77
C LEU A 240 -2.03 -8.35 2.77
N ASN A 241 -1.26 -7.38 2.26
CA ASN A 241 -0.45 -6.49 3.09
C ASN A 241 -0.83 -5.01 2.99
N GLY A 242 -1.67 -4.63 2.02
CA GLY A 242 -2.07 -3.24 1.82
C GLY A 242 -0.99 -2.37 1.17
N GLU A 243 0.06 -2.96 0.60
CA GLU A 243 1.11 -2.23 -0.12
C GLU A 243 0.58 -1.72 -1.47
N GLY A 244 0.90 -0.47 -1.80
CA GLY A 244 0.45 0.19 -3.02
C GLY A 244 1.50 1.08 -3.68
N ILE A 245 2.65 1.33 -3.03
CA ILE A 245 3.67 2.25 -3.56
C ILE A 245 4.27 1.71 -4.85
N ASP A 246 4.68 0.45 -4.86
CA ASP A 246 5.26 -0.22 -6.02
C ASP A 246 4.28 -0.25 -7.19
N TYR A 247 3.03 -0.67 -6.91
CA TYR A 247 1.95 -0.67 -7.91
C TYR A 247 1.64 0.73 -8.45
N GLY A 248 1.77 1.76 -7.60
CA GLY A 248 1.61 3.15 -8.02
C GLY A 248 2.66 3.55 -9.06
N LEU A 249 3.93 3.24 -8.81
CA LEU A 249 5.04 3.51 -9.72
C LEU A 249 4.94 2.67 -11.00
N GLU A 250 4.66 1.38 -10.86
CA GLU A 250 4.55 0.46 -11.99
C GLU A 250 3.36 0.80 -12.91
N THR A 251 2.18 1.06 -12.34
CA THR A 251 1.02 1.46 -13.14
C THR A 251 1.21 2.82 -13.81
N ALA A 252 2.01 3.72 -13.23
CA ALA A 252 2.39 4.97 -13.88
C ALA A 252 3.24 4.71 -15.13
N ALA A 253 4.26 3.85 -15.02
CA ALA A 253 5.10 3.44 -16.15
C ALA A 253 4.28 2.73 -17.25
N LEU A 254 3.43 1.78 -16.88
CA LEU A 254 2.54 1.07 -17.82
C LEU A 254 1.58 2.04 -18.54
N ALA A 255 1.01 3.00 -17.81
CA ALA A 255 0.11 4.00 -18.40
C ALA A 255 0.85 4.90 -19.39
N VAL A 256 2.07 5.36 -19.05
CA VAL A 256 2.90 6.18 -19.95
C VAL A 256 3.25 5.39 -21.21
N ASN A 257 3.63 4.12 -21.09
CA ASN A 257 3.96 3.26 -22.24
C ASN A 257 2.73 3.01 -23.15
N LEU A 258 1.53 3.11 -22.60
CA LEU A 258 0.30 2.94 -23.39
C LEU A 258 -0.12 4.23 -24.11
N LEU A 259 0.41 5.41 -23.74
CA LEU A 259 0.03 6.69 -24.35
C LEU A 259 0.19 6.68 -25.87
N GLY A 260 -0.80 7.21 -26.58
CA GLY A 260 -0.82 7.26 -28.03
C GLY A 260 -2.19 7.64 -28.58
N PRO A 261 -2.40 7.61 -29.88
CA PRO A 261 -3.67 7.94 -30.52
C PRO A 261 -4.67 6.77 -30.42
N LYS A 262 -4.79 6.18 -29.23
CA LYS A 262 -5.64 5.03 -28.91
C LYS A 262 -6.78 5.45 -27.99
N ASP A 263 -7.85 4.66 -28.00
CA ASP A 263 -8.88 4.67 -26.98
C ASP A 263 -8.45 3.75 -25.84
N PHE A 264 -8.41 4.25 -24.60
CA PHE A 264 -7.94 3.50 -23.46
C PHE A 264 -9.06 2.70 -22.78
N THR A 265 -10.32 2.87 -23.16
CA THR A 265 -11.50 2.26 -22.51
C THR A 265 -11.36 0.75 -22.31
N LEU A 266 -10.84 0.04 -23.31
CA LEU A 266 -10.58 -1.40 -23.21
C LEU A 266 -9.10 -1.74 -23.03
N ALA A 267 -8.21 -0.91 -23.58
CA ALA A 267 -6.78 -1.19 -23.59
C ALA A 267 -6.19 -1.15 -22.17
N TRP A 268 -6.53 -0.14 -21.37
CA TRP A 268 -5.99 0.00 -20.01
C TRP A 268 -6.48 -1.11 -19.06
N PRO A 269 -7.76 -1.44 -18.95
CA PRO A 269 -8.19 -2.59 -18.16
C PRO A 269 -7.58 -3.93 -18.59
N ALA A 270 -7.25 -4.10 -19.89
CA ALA A 270 -6.57 -5.28 -20.39
C ALA A 270 -5.14 -5.36 -19.86
N VAL A 271 -4.38 -4.25 -19.90
CA VAL A 271 -3.02 -4.15 -19.31
C VAL A 271 -3.05 -4.49 -17.83
N LEU A 272 -3.95 -3.89 -17.05
CA LEU A 272 -4.07 -4.17 -15.61
C LEU A 272 -4.38 -5.64 -15.33
N ARG A 273 -5.23 -6.27 -16.16
CA ARG A 273 -5.58 -7.68 -16.01
C ARG A 273 -4.40 -8.60 -16.36
N GLU A 274 -3.67 -8.26 -17.40
CA GLU A 274 -2.48 -9.02 -17.83
C GLU A 274 -1.40 -9.02 -16.73
N HIS A 275 -1.11 -7.87 -16.13
CA HIS A 275 -0.05 -7.73 -15.14
C HIS A 275 -0.46 -8.22 -13.74
N TYR A 276 -1.70 -7.97 -13.31
CA TYR A 276 -2.12 -8.18 -11.92
C TYR A 276 -3.29 -9.15 -11.74
N GLY A 277 -4.00 -9.53 -12.81
CA GLY A 277 -5.28 -10.24 -12.70
C GLY A 277 -5.19 -11.53 -11.91
N GLU A 278 -4.20 -12.37 -12.20
CA GLU A 278 -3.99 -13.65 -11.52
C GLU A 278 -3.52 -13.46 -10.08
N SER A 279 -2.47 -12.67 -9.88
CA SER A 279 -1.90 -12.41 -8.55
C SER A 279 -2.93 -11.76 -7.61
N PHE A 280 -3.70 -10.79 -8.11
CA PHE A 280 -4.77 -10.17 -7.32
C PHE A 280 -5.92 -11.12 -7.01
N LEU A 281 -6.28 -12.02 -7.93
CA LEU A 281 -7.30 -13.04 -7.67
C LEU A 281 -6.87 -13.98 -6.54
N LEU A 282 -5.65 -14.48 -6.58
CA LEU A 282 -5.09 -15.36 -5.54
C LEU A 282 -4.99 -14.62 -4.21
N ALA A 283 -4.42 -13.42 -4.22
CA ALA A 283 -4.25 -12.61 -3.01
C ALA A 283 -5.60 -12.20 -2.39
N ARG A 284 -6.62 -11.82 -3.18
CA ARG A 284 -7.98 -11.55 -2.67
C ARG A 284 -8.62 -12.79 -2.07
N THR A 285 -8.41 -13.96 -2.68
CA THR A 285 -8.96 -15.22 -2.16
C THR A 285 -8.33 -15.54 -0.79
N ALA A 286 -7.02 -15.44 -0.67
CA ALA A 286 -6.31 -15.63 0.60
C ALA A 286 -6.73 -14.57 1.64
N ALA A 287 -6.77 -13.29 1.27
CA ALA A 287 -7.20 -12.21 2.15
C ALA A 287 -8.64 -12.40 2.65
N ARG A 288 -9.54 -12.91 1.81
CA ARG A 288 -10.91 -13.23 2.20
C ARG A 288 -10.96 -14.34 3.26
N LEU A 289 -10.07 -15.34 3.19
CA LEU A 289 -9.95 -16.39 4.23
C LEU A 289 -9.51 -15.78 5.57
N LEU A 290 -8.59 -14.82 5.56
CA LEU A 290 -8.14 -14.14 6.79
C LEU A 290 -9.26 -13.36 7.49
N THR A 291 -10.34 -12.99 6.80
CA THR A 291 -11.49 -12.31 7.43
C THR A 291 -12.39 -13.24 8.24
N TYR A 292 -12.18 -14.56 8.21
CA TYR A 292 -12.92 -15.49 9.08
C TYR A 292 -12.33 -15.46 10.48
N PRO A 293 -13.13 -15.17 11.55
CA PRO A 293 -12.60 -14.96 12.90
C PRO A 293 -11.79 -16.11 13.47
N GLN A 294 -12.12 -17.33 13.06
CA GLN A 294 -11.47 -18.54 13.56
C GLN A 294 -10.20 -18.92 12.78
N PHE A 295 -9.97 -18.30 11.62
CA PHE A 295 -8.87 -18.72 10.74
C PHE A 295 -7.50 -18.42 11.35
N LEU A 296 -7.25 -17.17 11.74
CA LEU A 296 -5.97 -16.76 12.33
C LEU A 296 -5.67 -17.44 13.68
N PRO A 297 -6.61 -17.58 14.63
CA PRO A 297 -6.35 -18.32 15.86
C PRO A 297 -5.98 -19.79 15.65
N LEU A 298 -6.49 -20.44 14.61
CA LEU A 298 -6.18 -21.83 14.28
C LEU A 298 -4.90 -21.97 13.45
N ALA A 299 -4.74 -21.18 12.42
CA ALA A 299 -3.62 -21.27 11.48
C ALA A 299 -2.34 -20.58 12.00
N GLY A 300 -2.47 -19.49 12.74
CA GLY A 300 -1.35 -18.67 13.21
C GLY A 300 -0.33 -19.45 14.06
N PRO A 301 -0.73 -20.21 15.09
CA PRO A 301 0.18 -21.04 15.87
C PRO A 301 0.93 -22.06 15.03
N LEU A 302 0.24 -22.69 14.05
CA LEU A 302 0.86 -23.68 13.16
C LEU A 302 1.87 -23.02 12.23
N ALA A 303 1.55 -21.83 11.73
CA ALA A 303 2.40 -21.07 10.82
C ALA A 303 3.65 -20.50 11.51
N LEU A 304 3.56 -20.04 12.76
CA LEU A 304 4.66 -19.33 13.42
C LEU A 304 5.48 -20.22 14.40
N ARG A 305 4.90 -21.30 14.95
CA ARG A 305 5.59 -22.15 15.91
C ARG A 305 6.12 -23.46 15.34
N GLY A 306 5.55 -23.94 14.25
CA GLY A 306 5.84 -25.28 13.73
C GLY A 306 7.02 -25.35 12.78
N PRO A 307 7.58 -26.55 12.53
CA PRO A 307 8.63 -26.72 11.53
C PRO A 307 8.15 -26.34 10.11
N ILE A 308 6.87 -26.51 9.83
CA ILE A 308 6.25 -26.11 8.57
C ILE A 308 6.32 -24.58 8.40
N GLY A 309 6.07 -23.83 9.48
CA GLY A 309 6.17 -22.37 9.47
C GLY A 309 7.57 -21.87 9.14
N ARG A 310 8.61 -22.53 9.65
CA ARG A 310 10.01 -22.17 9.35
C ARG A 310 10.35 -22.29 7.85
N ILE A 311 9.64 -23.17 7.13
CA ILE A 311 9.83 -23.37 5.69
C ILE A 311 8.94 -22.42 4.89
N LEU A 312 7.66 -22.29 5.25
CA LEU A 312 6.68 -21.55 4.46
C LEU A 312 6.64 -20.05 4.78
N MET A 313 6.93 -19.65 6.02
CA MET A 313 6.78 -18.25 6.41
C MET A 313 7.82 -17.29 5.80
N PRO A 314 9.06 -17.69 5.50
CA PRO A 314 9.93 -16.83 4.71
C PRO A 314 9.35 -16.50 3.32
N ALA A 315 8.76 -17.49 2.64
CA ALA A 315 8.05 -17.25 1.37
C ALA A 315 6.81 -16.38 1.57
N ALA A 316 6.03 -16.62 2.63
CA ALA A 316 4.89 -15.79 2.98
C ALA A 316 5.29 -14.35 3.31
N ALA A 317 6.41 -14.15 4.02
CA ALA A 317 6.94 -12.82 4.31
C ALA A 317 7.42 -12.11 3.04
N ARG A 318 8.07 -12.83 2.11
CA ARG A 318 8.42 -12.30 0.80
C ARG A 318 7.17 -11.95 -0.02
N LEU A 319 6.14 -12.81 0.01
CA LEU A 319 4.85 -12.50 -0.62
C LEU A 319 4.20 -11.24 -0.02
N MET A 320 4.28 -11.07 1.29
CA MET A 320 3.82 -9.84 1.96
C MET A 320 4.66 -8.62 1.58
N GLY A 321 5.96 -8.79 1.32
CA GLY A 321 6.86 -7.73 0.87
C GLY A 321 6.86 -7.50 -0.65
N ASN A 322 5.96 -8.15 -1.40
CA ASN A 322 5.93 -8.15 -2.87
C ASN A 322 7.26 -8.63 -3.52
N LEU A 323 7.93 -9.57 -2.87
CA LEU A 323 9.28 -10.04 -3.16
C LEU A 323 9.31 -11.51 -3.59
N ILE A 324 8.29 -11.96 -4.33
CA ILE A 324 8.21 -13.35 -4.80
C ILE A 324 9.37 -13.64 -5.75
N THR A 325 10.15 -14.68 -5.43
CA THR A 325 11.18 -15.24 -6.30
C THR A 325 10.64 -16.43 -7.09
N ASP A 326 11.37 -16.89 -8.10
CA ASP A 326 10.96 -18.08 -8.86
C ASP A 326 10.96 -19.35 -7.99
N ASP A 327 11.73 -19.38 -6.90
CA ASP A 327 11.75 -20.46 -5.90
C ASP A 327 10.49 -20.48 -5.02
N ASP A 328 9.71 -19.42 -5.01
CA ASP A 328 8.46 -19.29 -4.23
C ASP A 328 7.21 -19.67 -5.05
N ARG A 329 7.38 -19.93 -6.35
CA ARG A 329 6.35 -20.38 -7.28
C ARG A 329 6.38 -21.88 -7.43
#